data_3aecea10319d009228cf19604d543f32
#
_entry.id   3aecea10319d009228cf19604d543f32
#
_cell.length_a   1.000
_cell.length_b   1.000
_cell.length_c   1.000
_cell.angle_alpha   90.00
_cell.angle_beta   90.00
_cell.angle_gamma   90.00
#
_symmetry.space_group_name_H-M   'P 1'
#
loop_
_entity.id
_entity.type
_entity.pdbx_description
1 polymer ?
#
loop_
_entity_poly.entity_id
_entity_poly.type
_entity_poly.pdbx_seq_one_letter_code
_entity_poly.pdbx_strand_id
1 'polypeptide(L)'
;PTHPAVGAAIGPESTGTVVARSAAWGRGWNNRRMLRWLTAGESHGPALVAILEGLPAGVAVTTADIADHLARRRLGAGRGARMKFEADEVTFLGGVRHGLTMGGPVAIQVGNSEWPKWTTVMAADPVDEEVLAGLARNAPLTRPRPGHADLAGMQKYGFDDIRPVLERASARETAARVALGAAA
;
A
#
# COMPACT_ATOMS: atom_id res chain seq x y z
N PRO A 1 32.80 43.48 -35.29
CA PRO A 1 31.94 43.93 -34.23
C PRO A 1 31.99 42.97 -33.04
N THR A 2 32.66 43.43 -32.06
CA THR A 2 32.98 42.71 -30.80
C THR A 2 31.86 42.94 -29.80
N HIS A 3 31.34 41.86 -29.24
CA HIS A 3 30.48 41.91 -28.05
C HIS A 3 31.33 41.86 -26.79
N PRO A 4 31.09 42.67 -25.77
CA PRO A 4 31.75 42.55 -24.49
C PRO A 4 31.06 41.50 -23.60
N ALA A 5 31.87 40.72 -22.90
CA ALA A 5 31.45 39.80 -21.85
C ALA A 5 31.07 40.59 -20.59
N VAL A 6 29.88 40.28 -20.05
CA VAL A 6 29.46 40.76 -18.73
C VAL A 6 29.67 39.61 -17.73
N GLY A 7 30.69 39.77 -16.89
CA GLY A 7 30.89 38.92 -15.73
C GLY A 7 29.91 39.31 -14.62
N ALA A 8 29.07 38.37 -14.20
CA ALA A 8 28.25 38.52 -13.01
C ALA A 8 28.93 37.83 -11.82
N ALA A 9 29.27 38.63 -10.81
CA ALA A 9 29.79 38.17 -9.53
C ALA A 9 28.71 37.43 -8.74
N ILE A 10 29.03 36.24 -8.27
CA ILE A 10 28.18 35.47 -7.35
C ILE A 10 28.40 36.01 -5.93
N GLY A 11 27.39 36.66 -5.39
CA GLY A 11 27.35 37.07 -3.98
C GLY A 11 26.97 35.91 -3.05
N PRO A 12 27.23 35.98 -1.73
CA PRO A 12 27.08 34.86 -0.83
C PRO A 12 25.62 34.47 -0.57
N GLU A 13 25.40 33.17 -0.49
CA GLU A 13 24.13 32.53 -0.20
C GLU A 13 23.52 33.01 1.13
N SER A 14 22.35 33.59 1.07
CA SER A 14 21.50 33.80 2.24
C SER A 14 20.80 32.50 2.58
N THR A 15 21.14 31.92 3.72
CA THR A 15 20.37 30.82 4.34
C THR A 15 18.97 31.32 4.70
N GLY A 16 18.07 31.26 3.73
CA GLY A 16 16.65 31.56 3.94
C GLY A 16 15.97 30.44 4.72
N THR A 17 15.74 30.70 5.99
CA THR A 17 14.81 29.91 6.81
C THR A 17 13.45 29.87 6.10
N VAL A 18 13.04 28.71 5.62
CA VAL A 18 11.70 28.51 5.07
C VAL A 18 10.72 28.55 6.25
N VAL A 19 10.21 29.74 6.53
CA VAL A 19 9.08 29.90 7.44
C VAL A 19 7.84 29.36 6.71
N ALA A 20 7.33 28.22 7.17
CA ALA A 20 6.06 27.70 6.72
C ALA A 20 4.98 28.75 7.01
N ARG A 21 4.56 29.49 5.99
CA ARG A 21 3.39 30.36 6.08
C ARG A 21 2.17 29.48 6.17
N SER A 22 1.63 29.31 7.37
CA SER A 22 0.28 28.80 7.56
C SER A 22 -0.68 29.79 6.87
N ALA A 23 -1.14 29.45 5.68
CA ALA A 23 -2.23 30.16 5.04
C ALA A 23 -3.46 29.98 5.92
N ALA A 24 -3.89 31.06 6.58
CA ALA A 24 -5.15 31.13 7.29
C ALA A 24 -6.29 31.03 6.26
N TRP A 25 -6.73 29.82 5.99
CA TRP A 25 -7.94 29.57 5.21
C TRP A 25 -9.14 29.96 6.05
N GLY A 26 -9.95 30.86 5.48
CA GLY A 26 -11.06 31.52 6.15
C GLY A 26 -11.97 30.58 6.93
N ARG A 27 -12.36 31.03 8.10
CA ARG A 27 -13.36 30.43 8.98
C ARG A 27 -14.68 30.30 8.24
N GLY A 28 -15.09 29.05 7.95
CA GLY A 28 -16.41 28.85 7.34
C GLY A 28 -16.77 27.42 6.96
N TRP A 29 -15.80 26.53 6.86
CA TRP A 29 -16.09 25.12 6.52
C TRP A 29 -15.80 24.23 7.73
N ASN A 30 -16.86 23.91 8.46
CA ASN A 30 -16.84 22.92 9.55
C ASN A 30 -16.75 21.50 8.93
N ASN A 31 -15.84 21.34 7.97
CA ASN A 31 -15.53 20.05 7.37
C ASN A 31 -14.52 19.38 8.28
N ARG A 32 -15.00 18.57 9.24
CA ARG A 32 -14.16 17.58 9.91
C ARG A 32 -13.57 16.71 8.81
N ARG A 33 -12.36 17.01 8.39
CA ARG A 33 -11.63 16.20 7.42
C ARG A 33 -11.39 14.86 8.10
N MET A 34 -12.27 13.93 7.83
CA MET A 34 -12.15 12.56 8.30
C MET A 34 -11.30 11.81 7.29
N LEU A 35 -10.19 11.25 7.74
CA LEU A 35 -9.43 10.32 6.91
C LEU A 35 -10.32 9.12 6.58
N ARG A 36 -10.41 8.80 5.30
CA ARG A 36 -11.07 7.59 4.81
C ARG A 36 -10.03 6.72 4.14
N TRP A 37 -10.20 5.43 4.29
CA TRP A 37 -9.26 4.51 3.69
C TRP A 37 -9.96 3.26 3.17
N LEU A 38 -9.32 2.64 2.20
CA LEU A 38 -9.74 1.38 1.60
C LEU A 38 -8.52 0.53 1.31
N THR A 39 -8.64 -0.79 1.52
CA THR A 39 -7.62 -1.75 1.12
C THR A 39 -8.19 -2.77 0.17
N ALA A 40 -7.40 -3.21 -0.79
CA ALA A 40 -7.73 -4.26 -1.74
C ALA A 40 -6.52 -5.19 -1.93
N GLY A 41 -6.73 -6.27 -2.66
CA GLY A 41 -5.70 -7.25 -2.96
C GLY A 41 -5.74 -8.47 -2.06
N GLU A 42 -5.12 -9.53 -2.52
CA GLU A 42 -5.09 -10.86 -1.94
C GLU A 42 -3.69 -11.19 -1.42
N SER A 43 -3.62 -12.12 -0.47
CA SER A 43 -2.35 -12.53 0.14
C SER A 43 -1.34 -13.08 -0.87
N HIS A 44 -1.83 -13.79 -1.88
CA HIS A 44 -1.03 -14.37 -2.95
C HIS A 44 -1.30 -13.73 -4.32
N GLY A 45 -2.02 -12.60 -4.35
CA GLY A 45 -2.17 -11.77 -5.54
C GLY A 45 -0.88 -10.99 -5.86
N PRO A 46 -0.87 -10.17 -6.93
CA PRO A 46 0.30 -9.41 -7.36
C PRO A 46 0.75 -8.38 -6.34
N ALA A 47 -0.18 -7.77 -5.64
CA ALA A 47 0.08 -6.75 -4.64
C ALA A 47 -1.13 -6.55 -3.72
N LEU A 48 -0.90 -5.87 -2.61
CA LEU A 48 -1.94 -5.18 -1.85
C LEU A 48 -2.00 -3.73 -2.30
N VAL A 49 -3.19 -3.16 -2.32
CA VAL A 49 -3.43 -1.76 -2.62
C VAL A 49 -4.10 -1.09 -1.43
N ALA A 50 -3.64 0.11 -1.11
CA ALA A 50 -4.20 0.93 -0.06
C ALA A 50 -4.51 2.33 -0.60
N ILE A 51 -5.69 2.85 -0.33
CA ILE A 51 -6.11 4.19 -0.73
C ILE A 51 -6.42 4.99 0.53
N LEU A 52 -5.86 6.20 0.64
CA LEU A 52 -6.09 7.13 1.73
C LEU A 52 -6.62 8.44 1.15
N GLU A 53 -7.78 8.87 1.63
CA GLU A 53 -8.42 10.14 1.28
C GLU A 53 -8.47 11.06 2.50
N GLY A 54 -8.38 12.36 2.26
CA GLY A 54 -8.53 13.39 3.29
C GLY A 54 -7.23 14.00 3.78
N LEU A 55 -6.07 13.55 3.31
CA LEU A 55 -4.79 14.20 3.59
C LEU A 55 -4.75 15.59 2.92
N PRO A 56 -4.29 16.63 3.64
CA PRO A 56 -4.03 17.93 3.02
C PRO A 56 -2.86 17.85 2.05
N ALA A 57 -2.77 18.79 1.11
CA ALA A 57 -1.58 18.95 0.28
C ALA A 57 -0.37 19.41 1.13
N GLY A 58 0.84 18.97 0.75
CA GLY A 58 2.09 19.40 1.36
C GLY A 58 2.51 18.61 2.62
N VAL A 59 1.86 17.50 2.92
CA VAL A 59 2.34 16.58 3.97
C VAL A 59 3.52 15.79 3.42
N ALA A 60 4.62 15.77 4.16
CA ALA A 60 5.82 15.02 3.78
C ALA A 60 5.60 13.53 4.01
N VAL A 61 5.79 12.73 2.98
CA VAL A 61 5.75 11.27 3.02
C VAL A 61 6.54 10.66 1.86
N THR A 62 7.36 9.67 2.16
CA THR A 62 8.19 8.95 1.18
C THR A 62 7.94 7.46 1.21
N THR A 63 8.38 6.74 0.18
CA THR A 63 8.38 5.27 0.18
C THR A 63 9.25 4.69 1.29
N ALA A 64 10.33 5.39 1.68
CA ALA A 64 11.21 4.98 2.76
C ALA A 64 10.49 5.00 4.11
N ASP A 65 9.72 6.07 4.40
CA ASP A 65 8.95 6.17 5.64
C ASP A 65 8.00 4.97 5.80
N ILE A 66 7.28 4.63 4.72
CA ILE A 66 6.37 3.48 4.73
C ILE A 66 7.14 2.16 4.86
N ALA A 67 8.25 2.01 4.15
CA ALA A 67 9.09 0.80 4.21
C ALA A 67 9.64 0.55 5.62
N ASP A 68 10.03 1.59 6.35
CA ASP A 68 10.49 1.49 7.73
C ASP A 68 9.39 0.97 8.66
N HIS A 69 8.17 1.46 8.52
CA HIS A 69 7.02 0.96 9.27
C HIS A 69 6.69 -0.49 8.92
N LEU A 70 6.78 -0.88 7.65
CA LEU A 70 6.61 -2.26 7.21
C LEU A 70 7.72 -3.16 7.72
N ALA A 71 8.97 -2.69 7.79
CA ALA A 71 10.06 -3.41 8.41
C ALA A 71 9.78 -3.68 9.90
N ARG A 72 9.30 -2.69 10.64
CA ARG A 72 8.88 -2.86 12.05
C ARG A 72 7.74 -3.87 12.21
N ARG A 73 6.77 -3.91 11.28
CA ARG A 73 5.70 -4.90 11.26
C ARG A 73 6.24 -6.35 11.27
N ARG A 74 7.39 -6.59 10.65
CA ARG A 74 8.02 -7.92 10.57
C ARG A 74 8.74 -8.34 11.85
N LEU A 75 9.02 -7.41 12.76
CA LEU A 75 9.66 -7.68 14.04
C LEU A 75 8.65 -8.27 15.05
N GLY A 76 9.11 -9.10 15.94
CA GLY A 76 8.33 -9.63 17.06
C GLY A 76 8.21 -11.15 17.07
N ALA A 77 7.95 -11.69 18.26
CA ALA A 77 7.75 -13.12 18.46
C ALA A 77 6.44 -13.62 17.84
N GLY A 78 6.40 -14.89 17.42
CA GLY A 78 5.19 -15.51 16.88
C GLY A 78 4.83 -15.14 15.45
N ARG A 79 5.69 -14.41 14.73
CA ARG A 79 5.51 -14.10 13.32
C ARG A 79 5.73 -15.33 12.44
N GLY A 80 4.85 -15.54 11.45
CA GLY A 80 4.94 -16.67 10.53
C GLY A 80 6.24 -16.67 9.72
N ALA A 81 6.67 -17.85 9.28
CA ALA A 81 7.91 -18.04 8.52
C ALA A 81 7.99 -17.15 7.27
N ARG A 82 6.85 -16.87 6.63
CA ARG A 82 6.74 -16.00 5.44
C ARG A 82 7.28 -14.60 5.69
N MET A 83 7.07 -14.02 6.87
CA MET A 83 7.55 -12.67 7.20
C MET A 83 9.08 -12.52 7.21
N LYS A 84 9.82 -13.64 7.25
CA LYS A 84 11.29 -13.63 7.18
C LYS A 84 11.82 -13.35 5.77
N PHE A 85 11.02 -13.62 4.73
CA PHE A 85 11.44 -13.53 3.33
C PHE A 85 10.69 -12.43 2.57
N GLU A 86 9.61 -11.87 3.11
CA GLU A 86 8.85 -10.82 2.45
C GLU A 86 9.63 -9.52 2.47
N ALA A 87 10.08 -9.10 1.28
CA ALA A 87 10.43 -7.71 1.02
C ALA A 87 9.16 -7.01 0.55
N ASP A 88 8.54 -6.21 1.43
CA ASP A 88 7.37 -5.41 1.08
C ASP A 88 7.84 -4.24 0.21
N GLU A 89 7.81 -4.40 -1.12
CA GLU A 89 8.13 -3.33 -2.06
C GLU A 89 7.00 -2.32 -2.08
N VAL A 90 7.32 -1.06 -1.75
CA VAL A 90 6.34 0.03 -1.67
C VAL A 90 6.42 0.91 -2.91
N THR A 91 5.28 1.18 -3.53
CA THR A 91 5.16 2.10 -4.64
C THR A 91 3.98 3.04 -4.43
N PHE A 92 4.18 4.35 -4.57
CA PHE A 92 3.08 5.29 -4.71
C PHE A 92 2.54 5.24 -6.13
N LEU A 93 1.28 4.86 -6.28
CA LEU A 93 0.58 4.88 -7.57
C LEU A 93 -0.02 6.26 -7.88
N GLY A 94 -0.19 7.11 -6.86
CA GLY A 94 -0.72 8.47 -7.00
C GLY A 94 -0.82 9.21 -5.67
N GLY A 95 -1.09 10.52 -5.75
CA GLY A 95 -1.33 11.37 -4.59
C GLY A 95 -0.09 11.98 -3.94
N VAL A 96 1.12 11.58 -4.35
CA VAL A 96 2.40 12.09 -3.82
C VAL A 96 3.31 12.50 -4.98
N ARG A 97 3.98 13.64 -4.84
CA ARG A 97 4.99 14.13 -5.78
C ARG A 97 6.15 14.75 -5.03
N HIS A 98 7.38 14.32 -5.34
CA HIS A 98 8.61 14.81 -4.68
C HIS A 98 8.55 14.75 -3.14
N GLY A 99 7.97 13.66 -2.60
CA GLY A 99 7.86 13.45 -1.15
C GLY A 99 6.77 14.28 -0.46
N LEU A 100 5.88 14.95 -1.21
CA LEU A 100 4.79 15.75 -0.66
C LEU A 100 3.44 15.29 -1.22
N THR A 101 2.43 15.22 -0.38
CA THR A 101 1.05 14.93 -0.79
C THR A 101 0.49 16.06 -1.66
N MET A 102 -0.37 15.71 -2.62
CA MET A 102 -0.98 16.66 -3.55
C MET A 102 -2.41 17.09 -3.15
N GLY A 103 -2.93 16.62 -2.02
CA GLY A 103 -4.28 16.96 -1.52
C GLY A 103 -5.41 16.12 -2.12
N GLY A 104 -5.13 15.26 -3.09
CA GLY A 104 -6.03 14.23 -3.59
C GLY A 104 -5.83 12.90 -2.87
N PRO A 105 -6.56 11.82 -3.28
CA PRO A 105 -6.34 10.50 -2.74
C PRO A 105 -4.90 10.01 -2.95
N VAL A 106 -4.32 9.41 -1.92
CA VAL A 106 -3.02 8.75 -2.00
C VAL A 106 -3.26 7.27 -2.23
N ALA A 107 -2.65 6.70 -3.27
CA ALA A 107 -2.72 5.28 -3.59
C ALA A 107 -1.33 4.65 -3.42
N ILE A 108 -1.27 3.59 -2.61
CA ILE A 108 -0.06 2.88 -2.24
C ILE A 108 -0.20 1.42 -2.66
N GLN A 109 0.81 0.89 -3.31
CA GLN A 109 0.95 -0.53 -3.61
C GLN A 109 2.02 -1.14 -2.72
N VAL A 110 1.72 -2.33 -2.17
CA VAL A 110 2.69 -3.18 -1.48
C VAL A 110 2.83 -4.47 -2.29
N GLY A 111 3.93 -4.61 -2.99
CA GLY A 111 4.21 -5.71 -3.91
C GLY A 111 4.33 -7.06 -3.21
N ASN A 112 4.09 -8.14 -3.95
CA ASN A 112 4.20 -9.50 -3.45
C ASN A 112 5.32 -10.26 -4.17
N SER A 113 6.41 -10.52 -3.47
CA SER A 113 7.57 -11.26 -4.01
C SER A 113 7.25 -12.71 -4.39
N GLU A 114 6.18 -13.30 -3.85
CA GLU A 114 5.76 -14.66 -4.20
C GLU A 114 4.82 -14.72 -5.42
N TRP A 115 4.35 -13.58 -5.93
CA TRP A 115 3.42 -13.51 -7.06
C TRP A 115 3.81 -14.40 -8.25
N PRO A 116 5.08 -14.48 -8.69
CA PRO A 116 5.44 -15.34 -9.81
C PRO A 116 5.06 -16.82 -9.66
N LYS A 117 4.87 -17.29 -8.42
CA LYS A 117 4.46 -18.68 -8.13
C LYS A 117 2.93 -18.86 -8.11
N TRP A 118 2.18 -17.77 -8.20
CA TRP A 118 0.73 -17.76 -8.01
C TRP A 118 -0.05 -17.22 -9.21
N THR A 119 0.64 -16.77 -10.25
CA THR A 119 0.07 -16.08 -11.41
C THR A 119 -1.10 -16.85 -12.05
N THR A 120 -0.99 -18.16 -12.16
CA THR A 120 -2.04 -19.00 -12.74
C THR A 120 -3.17 -19.26 -11.74
N VAL A 121 -2.85 -19.63 -10.49
CA VAL A 121 -3.86 -19.97 -9.47
C VAL A 121 -4.68 -18.76 -9.04
N MET A 122 -4.07 -17.57 -9.06
CA MET A 122 -4.68 -16.30 -8.67
C MET A 122 -4.88 -15.36 -9.87
N ALA A 123 -4.97 -15.92 -11.07
CA ALA A 123 -5.29 -15.14 -12.27
C ALA A 123 -6.66 -14.46 -12.12
N ALA A 124 -6.75 -13.20 -12.58
CA ALA A 124 -8.01 -12.47 -12.61
C ALA A 124 -8.90 -12.94 -13.77
N ASP A 125 -8.28 -13.39 -14.86
CA ASP A 125 -8.97 -13.91 -16.04
C ASP A 125 -9.20 -15.43 -15.92
N PRO A 126 -10.19 -15.98 -16.64
CA PRO A 126 -10.44 -17.41 -16.67
C PRO A 126 -9.21 -18.22 -17.09
N VAL A 127 -8.97 -19.32 -16.42
CA VAL A 127 -7.92 -20.30 -16.74
C VAL A 127 -8.56 -21.65 -16.97
N ASP A 128 -8.07 -22.41 -17.94
CA ASP A 128 -8.57 -23.74 -18.28
C ASP A 128 -8.52 -24.67 -17.07
N GLU A 129 -9.61 -25.41 -16.82
CA GLU A 129 -9.75 -26.32 -15.69
C GLU A 129 -8.67 -27.41 -15.68
N GLU A 130 -8.28 -27.91 -16.84
CA GLU A 130 -7.21 -28.91 -16.98
C GLU A 130 -5.87 -28.38 -16.46
N VAL A 131 -5.55 -27.10 -16.74
CA VAL A 131 -4.35 -26.44 -16.24
C VAL A 131 -4.40 -26.30 -14.73
N LEU A 132 -5.57 -25.85 -14.19
CA LEU A 132 -5.77 -25.67 -12.76
C LEU A 132 -5.72 -27.00 -11.98
N ALA A 133 -6.29 -28.08 -12.54
CA ALA A 133 -6.30 -29.40 -11.91
C ALA A 133 -4.89 -29.98 -11.69
N GLY A 134 -3.94 -29.63 -12.54
CA GLY A 134 -2.54 -30.03 -12.41
C GLY A 134 -1.74 -29.27 -11.32
N LEU A 135 -2.31 -28.21 -10.76
CA LEU A 135 -1.61 -27.34 -9.82
C LEU A 135 -1.95 -27.66 -8.35
N ALA A 136 -0.99 -28.19 -7.61
CA ALA A 136 -1.17 -28.48 -6.18
C ALA A 136 -1.63 -27.27 -5.35
N ARG A 137 -1.22 -26.05 -5.73
CA ARG A 137 -1.66 -24.81 -5.07
C ARG A 137 -3.13 -24.47 -5.32
N ASN A 138 -3.76 -25.06 -6.34
CA ASN A 138 -5.17 -24.89 -6.66
C ASN A 138 -6.08 -25.88 -5.93
N ALA A 139 -5.53 -26.80 -5.15
CA ALA A 139 -6.35 -27.77 -4.41
C ALA A 139 -7.38 -27.05 -3.54
N PRO A 140 -8.67 -27.49 -3.59
CA PRO A 140 -9.73 -26.87 -2.79
C PRO A 140 -9.42 -26.90 -1.29
N LEU A 141 -9.69 -25.82 -0.61
CA LEU A 141 -9.52 -25.68 0.83
C LEU A 141 -10.90 -25.71 1.50
N THR A 142 -11.26 -26.85 2.07
CA THR A 142 -12.61 -27.08 2.62
C THR A 142 -12.67 -27.08 4.15
N ARG A 143 -11.51 -26.99 4.83
CA ARG A 143 -11.44 -27.02 6.30
C ARG A 143 -11.21 -25.63 6.87
N PRO A 144 -12.25 -24.96 7.42
CA PRO A 144 -12.10 -23.65 8.06
C PRO A 144 -11.12 -23.66 9.21
N ARG A 145 -10.27 -22.68 9.30
CA ARG A 145 -9.30 -22.54 10.39
C ARG A 145 -9.95 -21.88 11.61
N PRO A 146 -9.77 -22.44 12.83
CA PRO A 146 -10.25 -21.80 14.05
C PRO A 146 -9.59 -20.42 14.25
N GLY A 147 -10.40 -19.46 14.69
CA GLY A 147 -9.92 -18.09 14.95
C GLY A 147 -9.66 -17.25 13.69
N HIS A 148 -10.03 -17.74 12.51
CA HIS A 148 -9.93 -17.01 11.24
C HIS A 148 -11.31 -16.70 10.68
N ALA A 149 -11.39 -15.84 9.66
CA ALA A 149 -12.66 -15.45 9.02
C ALA A 149 -13.25 -16.53 8.11
N ASP A 150 -12.61 -17.68 7.96
CA ASP A 150 -12.91 -18.72 6.97
C ASP A 150 -14.39 -19.15 7.02
N LEU A 151 -14.85 -19.63 8.17
CA LEU A 151 -16.23 -20.14 8.31
C LEU A 151 -17.26 -19.03 8.08
N ALA A 152 -17.07 -17.88 8.68
CA ALA A 152 -17.98 -16.74 8.54
C ALA A 152 -18.04 -16.24 7.09
N GLY A 153 -16.89 -16.21 6.41
CA GLY A 153 -16.82 -15.81 5.01
C GLY A 153 -17.48 -16.83 4.07
N MET A 154 -17.26 -18.12 4.26
CA MET A 154 -17.95 -19.18 3.51
C MET A 154 -19.47 -19.05 3.63
N GLN A 155 -19.96 -18.91 4.86
CA GLN A 155 -21.40 -18.74 5.11
C GLN A 155 -21.96 -17.46 4.49
N LYS A 156 -21.23 -16.36 4.59
CA LYS A 156 -21.67 -15.06 4.07
C LYS A 156 -21.78 -15.04 2.54
N TYR A 157 -20.84 -15.67 1.86
CA TYR A 157 -20.71 -15.58 0.41
C TYR A 157 -21.17 -16.86 -0.31
N GLY A 158 -21.47 -17.93 0.41
CA GLY A 158 -21.87 -19.22 -0.17
C GLY A 158 -20.71 -19.94 -0.86
N PHE A 159 -19.50 -19.83 -0.35
CA PHE A 159 -18.33 -20.49 -0.92
C PHE A 159 -18.14 -21.90 -0.36
N ASP A 160 -17.83 -22.86 -1.24
CA ASP A 160 -17.42 -24.22 -0.89
C ASP A 160 -15.91 -24.33 -0.69
N ASP A 161 -15.14 -23.40 -1.24
CA ASP A 161 -13.70 -23.24 -1.06
C ASP A 161 -13.41 -22.00 -0.22
N ILE A 162 -12.54 -22.14 0.78
CA ILE A 162 -12.12 -21.06 1.69
C ILE A 162 -11.23 -20.04 0.98
N ARG A 163 -10.61 -20.40 -0.14
CA ARG A 163 -9.55 -19.61 -0.77
C ARG A 163 -9.89 -18.13 -0.90
N PRO A 164 -11.04 -17.71 -1.45
CA PRO A 164 -11.35 -16.28 -1.57
C PRO A 164 -11.37 -15.55 -0.23
N VAL A 165 -11.85 -16.20 0.83
CA VAL A 165 -11.87 -15.63 2.18
C VAL A 165 -10.47 -15.60 2.78
N LEU A 166 -9.71 -16.69 2.65
CA LEU A 166 -8.35 -16.83 3.14
C LEU A 166 -7.42 -15.77 2.55
N GLU A 167 -7.52 -15.56 1.25
CA GLU A 167 -6.67 -14.61 0.53
C GLU A 167 -6.93 -13.18 1.02
N ARG A 168 -8.18 -12.79 1.16
CA ARG A 168 -8.53 -11.43 1.59
C ARG A 168 -8.35 -11.20 3.09
N ALA A 169 -8.66 -12.17 3.93
CA ALA A 169 -8.59 -12.06 5.39
C ALA A 169 -7.20 -12.45 5.97
N SER A 170 -6.21 -12.63 5.13
CA SER A 170 -4.86 -12.99 5.54
C SER A 170 -4.21 -11.91 6.42
N ALA A 171 -3.31 -12.32 7.30
CA ALA A 171 -2.47 -11.41 8.08
C ALA A 171 -1.62 -10.47 7.21
N ARG A 172 -1.38 -10.81 5.93
CA ARG A 172 -0.68 -9.93 4.99
C ARG A 172 -1.47 -8.64 4.72
N GLU A 173 -2.79 -8.66 4.78
CA GLU A 173 -3.63 -7.46 4.63
C GLU A 173 -3.21 -6.34 5.60
N THR A 174 -2.70 -6.68 6.76
CA THR A 174 -2.17 -5.69 7.71
C THR A 174 -1.00 -4.88 7.16
N ALA A 175 -0.29 -5.32 6.12
CA ALA A 175 0.75 -4.52 5.48
C ALA A 175 0.14 -3.28 4.81
N ALA A 176 -0.99 -3.41 4.11
CA ALA A 176 -1.71 -2.27 3.54
C ALA A 176 -2.18 -1.29 4.62
N ARG A 177 -2.67 -1.79 5.77
CA ARG A 177 -3.06 -0.93 6.91
C ARG A 177 -1.88 -0.21 7.55
N VAL A 178 -0.74 -0.87 7.68
CA VAL A 178 0.48 -0.24 8.18
C VAL A 178 0.97 0.84 7.23
N ALA A 179 0.92 0.59 5.91
CA ALA A 179 1.27 1.60 4.91
C ALA A 179 0.35 2.83 5.00
N LEU A 180 -0.96 2.63 5.20
CA LEU A 180 -1.91 3.73 5.42
C LEU A 180 -1.59 4.52 6.68
N GLY A 181 -1.36 3.82 7.80
CA GLY A 181 -1.03 4.47 9.07
C GLY A 181 0.32 5.20 9.08
N ALA A 182 1.25 4.77 8.23
CA ALA A 182 2.52 5.46 8.04
C ALA A 182 2.39 6.74 7.19
N ALA A 183 1.37 6.79 6.31
CA ALA A 183 1.11 7.94 5.45
C ALA A 183 0.16 8.97 6.09
N ALA A 184 -0.53 8.63 7.19
CA ALA A 184 -1.51 9.46 7.88
C ALA A 184 -0.91 10.25 9.04
#